data_acdf0b72b139b07cf52834b5a7faf825
#
_entry.id   acdf0b72b139b07cf52834b5a7faf825
#
_cell.length_a   1.000
_cell.length_b   1.000
_cell.length_c   1.000
_cell.angle_alpha   90.00
_cell.angle_beta   90.00
_cell.angle_gamma   90.00
#
_symmetry.space_group_name_H-M   'P 1'
#
loop_
_entity.id
_entity.type
_entity.pdbx_description
1 polymer ?
#
loop_
_entity_poly.entity_id
_entity_poly.type
_entity_poly.pdbx_seq_one_letter_code
_entity_poly.pdbx_strand_id
1 'polypeptide(L)'
;MPVDAADAAELGRLGTLVDRWADRELASNPVVLAVDRDPAVRRWYVRLKGEEKSVTTVWLTLRERTLHVETYFMPAPEENVEALWEYLLRVNARLFTLRFAIGAEDAVYLVGQMPVTAVDEAELDRLVGAAYAYAEDHFRPAMRIGYASKFRG
;
A
#
# COMPACT_ATOMS: atom_id res chain seq x y z
N MET A 1 4.77 -14.21 19.77
CA MET A 1 3.56 -13.98 20.59
C MET A 1 2.41 -13.57 19.68
N PRO A 2 1.28 -14.24 19.76
CA PRO A 2 0.11 -13.79 19.03
C PRO A 2 -0.35 -12.42 19.54
N VAL A 3 -0.81 -11.57 18.65
CA VAL A 3 -1.38 -10.27 18.98
C VAL A 3 -2.80 -10.50 19.48
N ASP A 4 -3.14 -9.93 20.63
CA ASP A 4 -4.49 -9.99 21.14
C ASP A 4 -5.45 -9.26 20.23
N ALA A 5 -6.67 -9.78 20.09
CA ALA A 5 -7.71 -9.12 19.31
C ALA A 5 -8.15 -7.83 20.01
N ALA A 6 -8.24 -6.75 19.25
CA ALA A 6 -8.80 -5.50 19.76
C ALA A 6 -10.31 -5.65 19.92
N ASP A 7 -10.85 -5.10 21.00
CA ASP A 7 -12.30 -5.02 21.19
C ASP A 7 -12.91 -3.86 20.37
N ALA A 8 -14.23 -3.75 20.41
CA ALA A 8 -14.94 -2.72 19.66
C ALA A 8 -14.54 -1.29 20.07
N ALA A 9 -14.25 -1.06 21.34
CA ALA A 9 -13.84 0.25 21.86
C ALA A 9 -12.45 0.62 21.31
N GLU A 10 -11.52 -0.32 21.33
CA GLU A 10 -10.17 -0.13 20.81
C GLU A 10 -10.17 0.07 19.28
N LEU A 11 -10.97 -0.70 18.54
CA LEU A 11 -11.12 -0.52 17.09
C LEU A 11 -11.73 0.85 16.78
N GLY A 12 -12.67 1.31 17.58
CA GLY A 12 -13.25 2.66 17.45
C GLY A 12 -12.20 3.75 17.68
N ARG A 13 -11.36 3.59 18.69
CA ARG A 13 -10.26 4.53 18.99
C ARG A 13 -9.25 4.57 17.84
N LEU A 14 -8.85 3.41 17.36
CA LEU A 14 -7.91 3.31 16.23
C LEU A 14 -8.51 3.89 14.94
N GLY A 15 -9.78 3.63 14.67
CA GLY A 15 -10.48 4.22 13.53
C GLY A 15 -10.48 5.73 13.57
N THR A 16 -10.74 6.32 14.75
CA THR A 16 -10.66 7.77 14.94
C THR A 16 -9.25 8.30 14.72
N LEU A 17 -8.23 7.56 15.15
CA LEU A 17 -6.84 7.93 14.93
C LEU A 17 -6.51 7.96 13.44
N VAL A 18 -6.94 6.95 12.68
CA VAL A 18 -6.72 6.92 11.23
C VAL A 18 -7.48 8.05 10.53
N ASP A 19 -8.70 8.34 10.96
CA ASP A 19 -9.49 9.46 10.43
C ASP A 19 -8.76 10.80 10.62
N ARG A 20 -8.22 11.05 11.81
CA ARG A 20 -7.46 12.29 12.10
C ARG A 20 -6.20 12.39 11.26
N TRP A 21 -5.48 11.28 11.15
CA TRP A 21 -4.30 11.21 10.30
C TRP A 21 -4.65 11.53 8.85
N ALA A 22 -5.72 10.90 8.32
CA ALA A 22 -6.17 11.10 6.95
C ALA A 22 -6.59 12.55 6.68
N ASP A 23 -7.35 13.15 7.60
CA ASP A 23 -7.80 14.54 7.47
C ASP A 23 -6.62 15.51 7.48
N ARG A 24 -5.62 15.27 8.34
CA ARG A 24 -4.40 16.07 8.38
C ARG A 24 -3.60 15.95 7.09
N GLU A 25 -3.42 14.73 6.58
CA GLU A 25 -2.70 14.51 5.34
C GLU A 25 -3.39 15.16 4.15
N LEU A 26 -4.71 15.04 4.07
CA LEU A 26 -5.48 15.66 2.99
C LEU A 26 -5.36 17.19 3.01
N ALA A 27 -5.30 17.78 4.20
CA ALA A 27 -5.19 19.23 4.36
C ALA A 27 -3.78 19.77 4.10
N SER A 28 -2.73 19.00 4.41
CA SER A 28 -1.36 19.50 4.45
C SER A 28 -0.39 18.87 3.45
N ASN A 29 -0.69 17.68 2.95
CA ASN A 29 0.21 16.97 2.03
C ASN A 29 -0.31 17.08 0.60
N PRO A 30 0.37 17.86 -0.28
CA PRO A 30 -0.11 18.07 -1.66
C PRO A 30 -0.11 16.81 -2.52
N VAL A 31 0.60 15.77 -2.12
CA VAL A 31 0.61 14.47 -2.81
C VAL A 31 -0.69 13.72 -2.59
N VAL A 32 -1.37 13.95 -1.46
CA VAL A 32 -2.65 13.30 -1.14
C VAL A 32 -3.77 13.99 -1.90
N LEU A 33 -4.34 13.27 -2.88
CA LEU A 33 -5.42 13.80 -3.73
C LEU A 33 -6.78 13.64 -3.09
N ALA A 34 -7.01 12.53 -2.40
CA ALA A 34 -8.29 12.20 -1.80
C ALA A 34 -8.10 11.10 -0.76
N VAL A 35 -9.00 11.05 0.22
CA VAL A 35 -9.15 9.93 1.14
C VAL A 35 -10.61 9.56 1.17
N ASP A 36 -10.93 8.35 0.72
CA ASP A 36 -12.26 7.79 0.80
C ASP A 36 -12.32 6.77 1.94
N ARG A 37 -13.49 6.58 2.52
CA ARG A 37 -13.70 5.68 3.66
C ARG A 37 -14.82 4.72 3.38
N ASP A 38 -14.64 3.48 3.82
CA ASP A 38 -15.70 2.47 3.90
C ASP A 38 -15.81 2.01 5.35
N PRO A 39 -16.69 2.63 6.15
CA PRO A 39 -16.82 2.29 7.57
C PRO A 39 -17.26 0.84 7.82
N ALA A 40 -17.99 0.23 6.90
CA ALA A 40 -18.49 -1.13 7.05
C ALA A 40 -17.38 -2.15 7.19
N VAL A 41 -16.26 -1.93 6.52
CA VAL A 41 -15.08 -2.81 6.56
C VAL A 41 -13.86 -2.15 7.19
N ARG A 42 -14.03 -0.99 7.80
CA ARG A 42 -12.95 -0.18 8.41
C ARG A 42 -11.78 0.02 7.46
N ARG A 43 -12.07 0.53 6.28
CA ARG A 43 -11.07 0.73 5.22
C ARG A 43 -11.00 2.18 4.80
N TRP A 44 -9.77 2.63 4.55
CA TRP A 44 -9.46 3.95 3.99
C TRP A 44 -8.73 3.75 2.67
N TYR A 45 -9.08 4.54 1.67
CA TYR A 45 -8.42 4.56 0.37
C TYR A 45 -7.69 5.88 0.25
N VAL A 46 -6.37 5.85 0.35
CA VAL A 46 -5.53 7.05 0.27
C VAL A 46 -4.98 7.16 -1.14
N ARG A 47 -5.48 8.11 -1.88
CA ARG A 47 -5.10 8.31 -3.28
C ARG A 47 -3.97 9.32 -3.37
N LEU A 48 -2.84 8.89 -3.95
CA LEU A 48 -1.61 9.66 -4.02
C LEU A 48 -1.25 9.97 -5.47
N LYS A 49 -0.86 11.22 -5.71
CA LYS A 49 -0.36 11.63 -7.01
C LYS A 49 1.10 11.18 -7.16
N GLY A 50 1.38 10.40 -8.21
CA GLY A 50 2.73 9.96 -8.52
C GLY A 50 3.35 10.72 -9.69
N GLU A 51 4.64 10.57 -9.85
CA GLU A 51 5.39 11.08 -10.99
C GLU A 51 5.71 9.95 -11.97
N GLU A 52 6.17 8.81 -11.46
CA GLU A 52 6.49 7.64 -12.26
C GLU A 52 5.25 6.80 -12.58
N LYS A 53 4.43 6.57 -11.56
CA LYS A 53 3.11 5.98 -11.67
C LYS A 53 2.11 7.11 -11.38
N SER A 54 1.22 7.39 -12.32
CA SER A 54 0.37 8.60 -12.25
C SER A 54 -0.45 8.70 -10.97
N VAL A 55 -1.00 7.59 -10.49
CA VAL A 55 -1.75 7.53 -9.24
C VAL A 55 -1.43 6.22 -8.54
N THR A 56 -1.21 6.31 -7.23
CA THR A 56 -1.08 5.15 -6.34
C THR A 56 -2.14 5.26 -5.26
N THR A 57 -2.97 4.24 -5.12
CA THR A 57 -3.99 4.20 -4.05
C THR A 57 -3.60 3.18 -3.00
N VAL A 58 -3.44 3.65 -1.78
CA VAL A 58 -3.09 2.80 -0.64
C VAL A 58 -4.36 2.48 0.13
N TRP A 59 -4.64 1.19 0.27
CA TRP A 59 -5.78 0.69 1.03
C TRP A 59 -5.31 0.32 2.43
N LEU A 60 -5.86 0.99 3.43
CA LEU A 60 -5.63 0.69 4.84
C LEU A 60 -6.89 0.02 5.38
N THR A 61 -6.76 -1.21 5.87
CA THR A 61 -7.90 -1.94 6.42
C THR A 61 -7.60 -2.34 7.86
N LEU A 62 -8.39 -1.81 8.79
CA LEU A 62 -8.24 -2.09 10.20
C LEU A 62 -9.02 -3.35 10.55
N ARG A 63 -8.30 -4.38 11.00
CA ARG A 63 -8.85 -5.64 11.45
C ARG A 63 -8.62 -5.80 12.95
N GLU A 64 -9.12 -6.88 13.52
CA GLU A 64 -9.06 -7.08 14.98
C GLU A 64 -7.64 -7.17 15.52
N ARG A 65 -6.71 -7.73 14.76
CA ARG A 65 -5.30 -7.93 15.20
C ARG A 65 -4.30 -7.11 14.42
N THR A 66 -4.64 -6.74 13.21
CA THR A 66 -3.68 -6.11 12.28
C THR A 66 -4.32 -4.97 11.52
N LEU A 67 -3.50 -3.98 11.17
CA LEU A 67 -3.80 -3.04 10.11
C LEU A 67 -3.16 -3.58 8.84
N HIS A 68 -3.97 -3.86 7.83
CA HIS A 68 -3.52 -4.32 6.52
C HIS A 68 -3.28 -3.14 5.60
N VAL A 69 -2.22 -3.26 4.79
CA VAL A 69 -1.90 -2.29 3.74
C VAL A 69 -1.86 -3.04 2.43
N GLU A 70 -2.55 -2.50 1.44
CA GLU A 70 -2.59 -3.09 0.10
C GLU A 70 -2.58 -1.98 -0.94
N THR A 71 -1.75 -2.13 -1.96
CA THR A 71 -1.63 -1.17 -3.04
C THR A 71 -1.52 -1.92 -4.36
N TYR A 72 -2.46 -1.67 -5.27
CA TYR A 72 -2.34 -2.17 -6.64
C TYR A 72 -1.13 -1.50 -7.29
N PHE A 73 -0.23 -2.30 -7.84
CA PHE A 73 1.02 -1.80 -8.40
C PHE A 73 1.01 -1.82 -9.93
N MET A 74 0.77 -2.98 -10.53
CA MET A 74 0.71 -3.12 -11.98
C MET A 74 -0.15 -4.31 -12.37
N PRO A 75 -0.71 -4.32 -13.60
CA PRO A 75 -1.46 -5.47 -14.09
C PRO A 75 -0.54 -6.68 -14.26
N ALA A 76 -1.15 -7.84 -14.45
CA ALA A 76 -0.40 -9.06 -14.77
C ALA A 76 0.54 -8.81 -15.96
N PRO A 77 1.81 -9.22 -15.89
CA PRO A 77 2.74 -9.01 -16.99
C PRO A 77 2.32 -9.79 -18.24
N GLU A 78 2.47 -9.18 -19.39
CA GLU A 78 2.21 -9.83 -20.68
C GLU A 78 3.46 -10.45 -21.27
N GLU A 79 4.63 -10.01 -20.84
CA GLU A 79 5.94 -10.42 -21.36
C GLU A 79 6.91 -10.65 -20.22
N ASN A 80 7.92 -11.49 -20.46
CA ASN A 80 9.03 -11.69 -19.51
C ASN A 80 8.59 -11.98 -18.08
N VAL A 81 7.59 -12.84 -17.92
CA VAL A 81 6.95 -13.10 -16.63
C VAL A 81 7.96 -13.55 -15.58
N GLU A 82 8.81 -14.52 -15.92
CA GLU A 82 9.83 -15.02 -14.96
C GLU A 82 10.83 -13.94 -14.58
N ALA A 83 11.26 -13.14 -15.54
CA ALA A 83 12.21 -12.04 -15.27
C ALA A 83 11.58 -10.99 -14.36
N LEU A 84 10.28 -10.70 -14.52
CA LEU A 84 9.58 -9.79 -13.62
C LEU A 84 9.52 -10.37 -12.20
N TRP A 85 9.14 -11.64 -12.06
CA TRP A 85 9.07 -12.27 -10.74
C TRP A 85 10.45 -12.28 -10.07
N GLU A 86 11.52 -12.57 -10.80
CA GLU A 86 12.88 -12.51 -10.27
C GLU A 86 13.22 -11.10 -9.80
N TYR A 87 12.93 -10.08 -10.60
CA TYR A 87 13.18 -8.69 -10.24
C TYR A 87 12.49 -8.32 -8.94
N LEU A 88 11.19 -8.60 -8.83
CA LEU A 88 10.40 -8.25 -7.66
C LEU A 88 10.80 -9.04 -6.41
N LEU A 89 11.14 -10.31 -6.55
CA LEU A 89 11.61 -11.10 -5.41
C LEU A 89 12.97 -10.59 -4.90
N ARG A 90 13.85 -10.19 -5.79
CA ARG A 90 15.12 -9.59 -5.37
C ARG A 90 14.93 -8.25 -4.68
N VAL A 91 14.02 -7.43 -5.19
CA VAL A 91 13.64 -6.16 -4.55
C VAL A 91 13.09 -6.39 -3.15
N ASN A 92 12.22 -7.38 -2.99
CA ASN A 92 11.59 -7.71 -1.70
C ASN A 92 12.60 -7.94 -0.57
N ALA A 93 13.78 -8.44 -0.90
CA ALA A 93 14.84 -8.66 0.09
C ALA A 93 15.32 -7.36 0.76
N ARG A 94 15.03 -6.21 0.17
CA ARG A 94 15.47 -4.89 0.65
C ARG A 94 14.34 -4.02 1.19
N LEU A 95 13.09 -4.50 1.10
CA LEU A 95 11.93 -3.71 1.54
C LEU A 95 11.62 -3.93 3.01
N PHE A 96 11.07 -2.90 3.66
CA PHE A 96 10.61 -2.95 5.03
C PHE A 96 9.07 -2.97 5.08
N THR A 97 8.52 -3.85 5.88
CA THR A 97 7.08 -3.95 6.20
C THR A 97 6.20 -4.35 5.01
N LEU A 98 6.48 -3.82 3.84
CA LEU A 98 5.76 -4.10 2.59
C LEU A 98 6.58 -5.02 1.69
N ARG A 99 5.88 -5.73 0.84
CA ARG A 99 6.49 -6.61 -0.16
C ARG A 99 5.61 -6.69 -1.39
N PHE A 100 6.20 -6.96 -2.54
CA PHE A 100 5.46 -7.26 -3.75
C PHE A 100 4.90 -8.67 -3.68
N ALA A 101 3.66 -8.83 -4.14
CA ALA A 101 2.97 -10.11 -4.17
C ALA A 101 2.09 -10.20 -5.41
N ILE A 102 1.83 -11.41 -5.85
CA ILE A 102 0.85 -11.67 -6.89
C ILE A 102 -0.52 -11.77 -6.22
N GLY A 103 -1.46 -10.97 -6.68
CA GLY A 103 -2.81 -10.92 -6.14
C GLY A 103 -3.86 -11.33 -7.16
N ALA A 104 -5.05 -10.77 -7.02
CA ALA A 104 -6.17 -11.06 -7.90
C ALA A 104 -5.81 -10.81 -9.37
N GLU A 105 -6.28 -11.71 -10.24
CA GLU A 105 -6.06 -11.63 -11.70
C GLU A 105 -4.58 -11.63 -12.09
N ASP A 106 -3.74 -12.24 -11.27
CA ASP A 106 -2.28 -12.25 -11.42
C ASP A 106 -1.63 -10.86 -11.46
N ALA A 107 -2.36 -9.83 -11.05
CA ALA A 107 -1.82 -8.49 -10.92
C ALA A 107 -0.82 -8.43 -9.77
N VAL A 108 0.07 -7.45 -9.82
CA VAL A 108 1.09 -7.25 -8.78
C VAL A 108 0.60 -6.19 -7.79
N TYR A 109 0.72 -6.50 -6.51
CA TYR A 109 0.37 -5.64 -5.40
C TYR A 109 1.58 -5.42 -4.49
N LEU A 110 1.58 -4.30 -3.79
CA LEU A 110 2.38 -4.12 -2.58
C LEU A 110 1.47 -4.41 -1.41
N VAL A 111 1.89 -5.29 -0.53
CA VAL A 111 1.08 -5.73 0.61
C VAL A 111 1.93 -5.76 1.89
N GLY A 112 1.27 -5.56 3.01
CA GLY A 112 1.91 -5.66 4.31
C GLY A 112 0.90 -5.55 5.43
N GLN A 113 1.37 -5.68 6.65
CA GLN A 113 0.53 -5.55 7.84
C GLN A 113 1.37 -5.19 9.03
N MET A 114 0.71 -4.59 10.02
CA MET A 114 1.31 -4.31 11.32
C MET A 114 0.31 -4.68 12.42
N PRO A 115 0.80 -5.02 13.62
CA PRO A 115 -0.10 -5.25 14.75
C PRO A 115 -0.88 -3.98 15.08
N VAL A 116 -2.15 -4.13 15.48
CA VAL A 116 -2.98 -2.98 15.89
C VAL A 116 -2.35 -2.20 17.05
N THR A 117 -1.58 -2.89 17.90
CA THR A 117 -0.87 -2.27 19.01
C THR A 117 0.25 -1.31 18.60
N ALA A 118 0.71 -1.41 17.36
CA ALA A 118 1.77 -0.57 16.81
C ALA A 118 1.24 0.61 16.01
N VAL A 119 -0.07 0.72 15.81
CA VAL A 119 -0.66 1.78 14.98
C VAL A 119 -0.65 3.11 15.73
N ASP A 120 0.04 4.07 15.15
CA ASP A 120 -0.01 5.48 15.53
C ASP A 120 0.16 6.33 14.28
N GLU A 121 0.06 7.65 14.42
CA GLU A 121 0.14 8.54 13.27
C GLU A 121 1.51 8.50 12.59
N ALA A 122 2.60 8.37 13.34
CA ALA A 122 3.95 8.27 12.78
C ALA A 122 4.12 6.98 11.96
N GLU A 123 3.57 5.86 12.43
CA GLU A 123 3.60 4.60 11.69
C GLU A 123 2.74 4.65 10.43
N LEU A 124 1.60 5.34 10.46
CA LEU A 124 0.78 5.55 9.25
C LEU A 124 1.55 6.38 8.22
N ASP A 125 2.22 7.45 8.63
CA ASP A 125 3.08 8.26 7.75
C ASP A 125 4.16 7.39 7.11
N ARG A 126 4.85 6.59 7.91
CA ARG A 126 5.93 5.73 7.44
C ARG A 126 5.43 4.68 6.47
N LEU A 127 4.30 4.06 6.78
CA LEU A 127 3.73 2.97 6.01
C LEU A 127 3.23 3.44 4.64
N VAL A 128 2.46 4.52 4.63
CA VAL A 128 1.93 5.10 3.39
C VAL A 128 3.06 5.72 2.57
N GLY A 129 4.02 6.36 3.23
CA GLY A 129 5.21 6.89 2.57
C GLY A 129 6.05 5.79 1.93
N ALA A 130 6.21 4.66 2.59
CA ALA A 130 6.92 3.51 2.04
C ALA A 130 6.20 2.93 0.82
N ALA A 131 4.88 2.75 0.89
CA ALA A 131 4.08 2.26 -0.23
C ALA A 131 4.25 3.17 -1.45
N TYR A 132 4.18 4.47 -1.23
CA TYR A 132 4.39 5.47 -2.28
C TYR A 132 5.80 5.38 -2.88
N ALA A 133 6.83 5.40 -2.03
CA ALA A 133 8.22 5.35 -2.48
C ALA A 133 8.54 4.08 -3.24
N TYR A 134 8.10 2.93 -2.75
CA TYR A 134 8.35 1.65 -3.42
C TYR A 134 7.63 1.57 -4.77
N ALA A 135 6.40 2.05 -4.85
CA ALA A 135 5.67 2.11 -6.11
C ALA A 135 6.39 3.02 -7.13
N GLU A 136 6.79 4.20 -6.70
CA GLU A 136 7.50 5.16 -7.56
C GLU A 136 8.85 4.60 -8.03
N ASP A 137 9.62 4.00 -7.14
CA ASP A 137 10.97 3.50 -7.45
C ASP A 137 10.94 2.33 -8.43
N HIS A 138 9.92 1.49 -8.38
CA HIS A 138 9.92 0.22 -9.10
C HIS A 138 8.92 0.13 -10.25
N PHE A 139 8.03 1.09 -10.41
CA PHE A 139 6.98 1.02 -11.44
C PHE A 139 7.56 0.95 -12.84
N ARG A 140 8.40 1.89 -13.24
CA ARG A 140 8.96 1.90 -14.60
C ARG A 140 9.87 0.71 -14.87
N PRO A 141 10.81 0.34 -13.99
CA PRO A 141 11.61 -0.86 -14.19
C PRO A 141 10.76 -2.12 -14.37
N ALA A 142 9.73 -2.29 -13.54
CA ALA A 142 8.84 -3.44 -13.64
C ALA A 142 8.03 -3.44 -14.94
N MET A 143 7.49 -2.29 -15.33
CA MET A 143 6.74 -2.17 -16.59
C MET A 143 7.61 -2.41 -17.82
N ARG A 144 8.86 -1.97 -17.79
CA ARG A 144 9.82 -2.23 -18.88
C ARG A 144 10.12 -3.72 -19.05
N ILE A 145 9.99 -4.49 -18.00
CA ILE A 145 10.14 -5.96 -18.06
C ILE A 145 8.82 -6.59 -18.53
N GLY A 146 7.73 -6.35 -17.82
CA GLY A 146 6.45 -7.03 -18.03
C GLY A 146 5.68 -6.58 -19.26
N TYR A 147 5.99 -5.41 -19.79
CA TYR A 147 5.36 -4.80 -20.96
C TYR A 147 6.41 -4.22 -21.91
N ALA A 148 7.50 -4.94 -22.10
CA ALA A 148 8.68 -4.47 -22.82
C ALA A 148 8.39 -3.90 -24.20
N SER A 149 7.48 -4.51 -24.97
CA SER A 149 7.15 -4.05 -26.32
C SER A 149 6.11 -2.94 -26.35
N LYS A 150 5.40 -2.70 -25.24
CA LYS A 150 4.29 -1.73 -25.18
C LYS A 150 4.59 -0.51 -24.32
N PHE A 151 5.35 -0.69 -23.26
CA PHE A 151 5.66 0.38 -22.31
C PHE A 151 6.79 1.25 -22.83
N ARG A 152 6.48 2.53 -23.01
CA ARG A 152 7.44 3.54 -23.49
C ARG A 152 7.53 4.67 -22.47
N GLY A 153 8.38 4.49 -21.51
CA GLY A 153 8.51 5.48 -20.44
C GLY A 153 9.90 5.61 -19.86
#